data_f1e441269682af46d48ed661c4b0f308
#
_entry.id   f1e441269682af46d48ed661c4b0f308
#
_cell.length_a   1.000
_cell.length_b   1.000
_cell.length_c   1.000
_cell.angle_alpha   90.00
_cell.angle_beta   90.00
_cell.angle_gamma   90.00
#
_symmetry.space_group_name_H-M   'P 1'
#
loop_
_entity.id
_entity.type
_entity.pdbx_description
1 polymer ?
#
loop_
_entity_poly.entity_id
_entity_poly.type
_entity_poly.pdbx_seq_one_letter_code
_entity_poly.pdbx_strand_id
1 'polypeptide(L)'
;MTRERRVLLIDDDQDLADLYLKHLRRDGIPLEHARTGQEADTFVRNRVPALILVDLTLPDLDGRELIERWADDSVSGAIPIWIVSNITPEDNLWWHTAPNVQRYFLKSKVVLSRLSLEIRATLGLPYGDRVSHRLAG
;
A
#
# COMPACT_ATOMS: atom_id res chain seq x y z
N MET A 1 -11.94 -1.14 -20.54
CA MET A 1 -10.53 -1.06 -20.16
C MET A 1 -10.35 -1.58 -18.74
N THR A 2 -9.56 -2.60 -18.58
CA THR A 2 -9.34 -3.18 -17.26
C THR A 2 -8.45 -2.26 -16.42
N ARG A 3 -8.91 -1.96 -15.22
CA ARG A 3 -8.12 -1.17 -14.28
C ARG A 3 -6.89 -1.97 -13.85
N GLU A 4 -5.73 -1.36 -13.87
CA GLU A 4 -4.52 -2.01 -13.40
C GLU A 4 -4.62 -2.30 -11.91
N ARG A 5 -4.27 -3.53 -11.50
CA ARG A 5 -4.31 -3.95 -10.10
C ARG A 5 -2.96 -3.73 -9.41
N ARG A 6 -2.37 -2.58 -9.69
CA ARG A 6 -1.06 -2.21 -9.16
C ARG A 6 -1.19 -1.67 -7.74
N VAL A 7 -0.26 -2.04 -6.89
CA VAL A 7 -0.16 -1.54 -5.52
C VAL A 7 1.04 -0.60 -5.43
N LEU A 8 0.85 0.55 -4.81
CA LEU A 8 1.93 1.50 -4.56
C LEU A 8 2.31 1.45 -3.08
N LEU A 9 3.57 1.12 -2.81
CA LEU A 9 4.16 1.19 -1.47
C LEU A 9 4.92 2.51 -1.32
N ILE A 10 4.59 3.28 -0.28
CA ILE A 10 5.23 4.56 0.01
C ILE A 10 5.94 4.44 1.34
N ASP A 11 7.28 4.38 1.29
CA ASP A 11 8.13 4.20 2.46
C ASP A 11 9.55 4.61 2.10
N ASP A 12 10.22 5.39 2.95
CA ASP A 12 11.58 5.84 2.71
C ASP A 12 12.64 4.81 3.13
N ASP A 13 12.25 3.77 3.85
CA ASP A 13 13.14 2.69 4.26
C ASP A 13 13.34 1.72 3.08
N GLN A 14 14.49 1.83 2.43
CA GLN A 14 14.80 1.03 1.24
C GLN A 14 14.89 -0.46 1.55
N ASP A 15 15.48 -0.83 2.68
CA ASP A 15 15.63 -2.24 3.05
C ASP A 15 14.27 -2.90 3.30
N LEU A 16 13.40 -2.19 3.99
CA LEU A 16 12.04 -2.66 4.22
C LEU A 16 11.28 -2.77 2.91
N ALA A 17 11.37 -1.75 2.06
CA ALA A 17 10.70 -1.73 0.76
C ALA A 17 11.18 -2.89 -0.12
N ASP A 18 12.48 -3.17 -0.14
CA ASP A 18 13.05 -4.28 -0.91
C ASP A 18 12.49 -5.62 -0.44
N LEU A 19 12.31 -5.79 0.86
CA LEU A 19 11.73 -6.99 1.43
C LEU A 19 10.28 -7.17 0.99
N TYR A 20 9.48 -6.10 1.04
CA TYR A 20 8.08 -6.10 0.60
C TYR A 20 8.00 -6.39 -0.91
N LEU A 21 8.82 -5.72 -1.70
CA LEU A 21 8.85 -5.91 -3.15
C LEU A 21 9.14 -7.36 -3.51
N LYS A 22 10.16 -7.93 -2.90
CA LYS A 22 10.56 -9.31 -3.16
C LYS A 22 9.43 -10.28 -2.81
N HIS A 23 8.87 -10.16 -1.62
CA HIS A 23 7.86 -11.10 -1.12
C HIS A 23 6.54 -10.97 -1.89
N LEU A 24 6.03 -9.75 -2.01
CA LEU A 24 4.70 -9.52 -2.59
C LEU A 24 4.71 -9.76 -4.11
N ARG A 25 5.76 -9.36 -4.81
CA ARG A 25 5.88 -9.64 -6.25
C ARG A 25 5.95 -11.13 -6.53
N ARG A 26 6.66 -11.87 -5.69
CA ARG A 26 6.72 -13.33 -5.79
C ARG A 26 5.34 -13.97 -5.65
N ASP A 27 4.46 -13.35 -4.88
CA ASP A 27 3.09 -13.82 -4.68
C ASP A 27 2.11 -13.31 -5.75
N GLY A 28 2.62 -12.68 -6.81
CA GLY A 28 1.81 -12.24 -7.93
C GLY A 28 1.19 -10.86 -7.78
N ILE A 29 1.64 -10.07 -6.81
CA ILE A 29 1.16 -8.70 -6.61
C ILE A 29 2.06 -7.73 -7.38
N PRO A 30 1.51 -6.96 -8.33
CA PRO A 30 2.30 -5.94 -9.03
C PRO A 30 2.51 -4.74 -8.11
N LEU A 31 3.65 -4.71 -7.44
CA LEU A 31 4.01 -3.70 -6.45
C LEU A 31 5.03 -2.72 -7.02
N GLU A 32 4.76 -1.44 -6.86
CA GLU A 32 5.68 -0.34 -7.16
C GLU A 32 6.04 0.39 -5.87
N HIS A 33 7.18 1.08 -5.87
CA HIS A 33 7.69 1.73 -4.69
C HIS A 33 8.00 3.20 -4.93
N ALA A 34 7.52 4.06 -4.03
CA ALA A 34 7.88 5.47 -3.95
C ALA A 34 8.56 5.73 -2.60
N ARG A 35 9.66 6.47 -2.60
CA ARG A 35 10.45 6.73 -1.39
C ARG A 35 10.05 8.01 -0.68
N THR A 36 9.39 8.90 -1.39
CA THR A 36 8.99 10.22 -0.87
C THR A 36 7.54 10.50 -1.21
N GLY A 37 6.97 11.48 -0.53
CA GLY A 37 5.60 11.92 -0.82
C GLY A 37 5.49 12.51 -2.21
N GLN A 38 6.53 13.24 -2.66
CA GLN A 38 6.54 13.81 -4.02
C GLN A 38 6.58 12.74 -5.10
N GLU A 39 7.40 11.72 -4.93
CA GLU A 39 7.43 10.58 -5.86
C GLU A 39 6.07 9.88 -5.91
N ALA A 40 5.46 9.70 -4.75
CA ALA A 40 4.15 9.06 -4.64
C ALA A 40 3.08 9.86 -5.36
N ASP A 41 3.04 11.17 -5.15
CA ASP A 41 2.06 12.06 -5.79
C ASP A 41 2.22 12.04 -7.31
N THR A 42 3.45 12.10 -7.79
CA THR A 42 3.75 12.00 -9.22
C THR A 42 3.27 10.66 -9.80
N PHE A 43 3.53 9.58 -9.09
CA PHE A 43 3.09 8.24 -9.50
C PHE A 43 1.57 8.17 -9.62
N VAL A 44 0.86 8.63 -8.59
CA VAL A 44 -0.61 8.58 -8.55
C VAL A 44 -1.24 9.40 -9.68
N ARG A 45 -0.66 10.56 -10.01
CA ARG A 45 -1.14 11.39 -11.12
C ARG A 45 -0.97 10.73 -12.47
N ASN A 46 0.12 10.01 -12.67
CA ASN A 46 0.45 9.40 -13.95
C ASN A 46 -0.19 8.02 -14.13
N ARG A 47 -0.31 7.27 -13.04
CA ARG A 47 -0.79 5.87 -13.06
C ARG A 47 -1.57 5.61 -11.79
N VAL A 48 -2.88 5.59 -11.87
CA VAL A 48 -3.75 5.39 -10.69
C VAL A 48 -3.59 3.97 -10.17
N PRO A 49 -3.02 3.77 -8.97
CA PRO A 49 -2.93 2.43 -8.39
C PRO A 49 -4.29 1.94 -7.87
N ALA A 50 -4.42 0.63 -7.71
CA ALA A 50 -5.63 0.04 -7.16
C ALA A 50 -5.64 0.04 -5.62
N LEU A 51 -4.47 0.20 -5.01
CA LEU A 51 -4.29 0.22 -3.56
C LEU A 51 -3.00 0.95 -3.23
N ILE A 52 -3.01 1.74 -2.16
CA ILE A 52 -1.82 2.42 -1.65
C ILE A 52 -1.52 1.89 -0.25
N LEU A 53 -0.25 1.50 -0.02
CA LEU A 53 0.30 1.22 1.31
C LEU A 53 1.21 2.38 1.66
N VAL A 54 0.89 3.14 2.70
CA VAL A 54 1.63 4.37 3.00
C VAL A 54 2.14 4.41 4.43
N ASP A 55 3.43 4.75 4.57
CA ASP A 55 4.01 5.15 5.85
C ASP A 55 3.65 6.63 6.09
N LEU A 56 3.23 6.94 7.31
CA LEU A 56 2.90 8.32 7.67
C LEU A 56 4.14 9.20 7.83
N THR A 57 5.29 8.61 8.18
CA THR A 57 6.53 9.35 8.38
C THR A 57 7.37 9.30 7.11
N LEU A 58 7.32 10.36 6.34
CA LEU A 58 8.09 10.50 5.09
C LEU A 58 9.11 11.62 5.24
N PRO A 59 10.21 11.61 4.46
CA PRO A 59 11.28 12.60 4.63
C PRO A 59 10.89 14.01 4.19
N ASP A 60 9.97 14.14 3.25
CA ASP A 60 9.62 15.42 2.62
C ASP A 60 8.30 16.00 3.12
N LEU A 61 7.39 15.15 3.62
CA LEU A 61 6.11 15.61 4.14
C LEU A 61 5.46 14.54 5.02
N ASP A 62 4.44 14.94 5.77
CA ASP A 62 3.64 14.02 6.56
C ASP A 62 2.70 13.24 5.63
N GLY A 63 2.68 11.92 5.78
CA GLY A 63 1.79 11.08 4.97
C GLY A 63 0.31 11.43 5.10
N ARG A 64 -0.09 12.02 6.24
CA ARG A 64 -1.46 12.48 6.43
C ARG A 64 -1.82 13.61 5.48
N GLU A 65 -0.91 14.54 5.23
CA GLU A 65 -1.13 15.62 4.25
C GLU A 65 -1.35 15.06 2.85
N LEU A 66 -0.59 14.04 2.51
CA LEU A 66 -0.71 13.38 1.22
C LEU A 66 -2.07 12.70 1.07
N ILE A 67 -2.49 11.98 2.10
CA ILE A 67 -3.80 11.30 2.10
C ILE A 67 -4.94 12.32 1.99
N GLU A 68 -4.88 13.41 2.74
CA GLU A 68 -5.89 14.48 2.67
C GLU A 68 -5.94 15.12 1.29
N ARG A 69 -4.79 15.38 0.69
CA ARG A 69 -4.71 15.93 -0.66
C ARG A 69 -5.37 15.02 -1.68
N TRP A 70 -5.12 13.72 -1.59
CA TRP A 70 -5.74 12.76 -2.51
C TRP A 70 -7.24 12.62 -2.28
N ALA A 71 -7.69 12.75 -1.04
CA ALA A 71 -9.12 12.63 -0.71
C ALA A 71 -9.96 13.72 -1.38
N ASP A 72 -9.37 14.89 -1.64
CA ASP A 72 -10.07 16.02 -2.27
C ASP A 72 -10.21 15.88 -3.79
N ASP A 73 -9.49 14.94 -4.40
CA ASP A 73 -9.55 14.69 -5.84
C ASP A 73 -10.48 13.52 -6.16
N SER A 74 -11.32 13.66 -7.17
CA SER A 74 -12.32 12.66 -7.51
C SER A 74 -11.72 11.31 -7.94
N VAL A 75 -10.55 11.34 -8.57
CA VAL A 75 -9.88 10.13 -9.04
C VAL A 75 -9.04 9.51 -7.90
N SER A 76 -8.12 10.27 -7.33
CA SER A 76 -7.24 9.74 -6.27
C SER A 76 -7.99 9.48 -4.97
N GLY A 77 -9.06 10.22 -4.69
CA GLY A 77 -9.89 10.00 -3.50
C GLY A 77 -10.63 8.68 -3.50
N ALA A 78 -10.77 8.03 -4.66
CA ALA A 78 -11.39 6.72 -4.78
C ALA A 78 -10.40 5.57 -4.54
N ILE A 79 -9.10 5.84 -4.43
CA ILE A 79 -8.09 4.82 -4.20
C ILE A 79 -8.11 4.39 -2.73
N PRO A 80 -8.30 3.11 -2.42
CA PRO A 80 -8.20 2.64 -1.05
C PRO A 80 -6.78 2.78 -0.52
N ILE A 81 -6.67 3.23 0.72
CA ILE A 81 -5.39 3.47 1.38
C ILE A 81 -5.29 2.61 2.63
N TRP A 82 -4.20 1.89 2.77
CA TRP A 82 -3.83 1.18 3.99
C TRP A 82 -2.58 1.82 4.57
N ILE A 83 -2.66 2.24 5.83
CA ILE A 83 -1.53 2.82 6.53
C ILE A 83 -0.65 1.69 7.08
N VAL A 84 0.66 1.83 6.90
CA VAL A 84 1.67 0.93 7.49
C VAL A 84 2.68 1.82 8.20
N SER A 85 2.58 1.94 9.52
CA SER A 85 3.33 2.91 10.30
C SER A 85 3.83 2.34 11.62
N ASN A 86 4.89 2.95 12.16
CA ASN A 86 5.37 2.64 13.51
C ASN A 86 4.59 3.40 14.59
N ILE A 87 3.79 4.38 14.21
CA ILE A 87 2.91 5.10 15.15
C ILE A 87 1.74 4.17 15.47
N THR A 88 1.45 3.97 16.76
CA THR A 88 0.34 3.10 17.13
C THR A 88 -1.00 3.72 16.74
N PRO A 89 -1.99 2.92 16.33
CA PRO A 89 -3.30 3.45 15.94
C PRO A 89 -4.00 4.22 17.04
N GLU A 90 -3.79 3.87 18.29
CA GLU A 90 -4.39 4.52 19.45
C GLU A 90 -3.87 5.95 19.63
N ASP A 91 -2.62 6.20 19.23
CA ASP A 91 -2.00 7.53 19.29
C ASP A 91 -2.32 8.38 18.07
N ASN A 92 -3.03 7.81 17.11
CA ASN A 92 -3.28 8.46 15.83
C ASN A 92 -4.72 8.19 15.37
N LEU A 93 -5.68 8.77 16.07
CA LEU A 93 -7.11 8.55 15.81
C LEU A 93 -7.60 9.25 14.54
N TRP A 94 -6.80 10.12 13.97
CA TRP A 94 -7.12 10.87 12.75
C TRP A 94 -7.59 9.95 11.61
N TRP A 95 -7.00 8.78 11.47
CA TRP A 95 -7.29 7.91 10.34
C TRP A 95 -8.75 7.41 10.32
N HIS A 96 -9.42 7.41 11.46
CA HIS A 96 -10.84 7.02 11.52
C HIS A 96 -11.74 8.01 10.79
N THR A 97 -11.29 9.24 10.60
CA THR A 97 -12.04 10.29 9.92
C THR A 97 -11.64 10.45 8.45
N ALA A 98 -10.58 9.78 8.02
CA ALA A 98 -10.11 9.85 6.64
C ALA A 98 -10.92 8.89 5.77
N PRO A 99 -11.74 9.39 4.82
CA PRO A 99 -12.72 8.56 4.12
C PRO A 99 -12.11 7.50 3.21
N ASN A 100 -10.89 7.72 2.72
CA ASN A 100 -10.20 6.79 1.82
C ASN A 100 -9.28 5.80 2.55
N VAL A 101 -9.09 5.94 3.86
CA VAL A 101 -8.28 5.01 4.65
C VAL A 101 -9.15 3.86 5.13
N GLN A 102 -8.79 2.64 4.75
CA GLN A 102 -9.56 1.44 5.08
C GLN A 102 -8.93 0.60 6.19
N ARG A 103 -7.60 0.58 6.28
CA ARG A 103 -6.87 -0.27 7.21
C ARG A 103 -5.64 0.44 7.78
N TYR A 104 -5.25 0.02 8.97
CA TYR A 104 -4.06 0.51 9.64
C TYR A 104 -3.25 -0.67 10.16
N PHE A 105 -2.00 -0.77 9.73
CA PHE A 105 -1.07 -1.82 10.15
C PHE A 105 0.07 -1.21 10.95
N LEU A 106 0.34 -1.76 12.11
CA LEU A 106 1.54 -1.39 12.85
C LEU A 106 2.73 -2.09 12.20
N LYS A 107 3.70 -1.31 11.75
CA LYS A 107 4.83 -1.78 10.92
C LYS A 107 5.58 -2.96 11.55
N SER A 108 5.82 -2.88 12.87
CA SER A 108 6.55 -3.92 13.60
C SER A 108 5.77 -5.24 13.73
N LYS A 109 4.48 -5.24 13.45
CA LYS A 109 3.62 -6.43 13.56
C LYS A 109 3.17 -6.99 12.21
N VAL A 110 3.63 -6.43 11.10
CA VAL A 110 3.26 -6.91 9.78
C VAL A 110 3.88 -8.28 9.53
N VAL A 111 3.04 -9.22 9.12
CA VAL A 111 3.45 -10.54 8.63
C VAL A 111 3.19 -10.53 7.13
N LEU A 112 4.25 -10.60 6.32
CA LEU A 112 4.14 -10.41 4.87
C LEU A 112 3.25 -11.44 4.17
N SER A 113 3.27 -12.69 4.62
CA SER A 113 2.41 -13.72 4.04
C SER A 113 0.93 -13.41 4.26
N ARG A 114 0.59 -12.86 5.41
CA ARG A 114 -0.78 -12.46 5.72
C ARG A 114 -1.17 -11.20 4.95
N LEU A 115 -0.28 -10.22 4.89
CA LEU A 115 -0.50 -9.01 4.11
C LEU A 115 -0.74 -9.34 2.63
N SER A 116 0.05 -10.26 2.09
CA SER A 116 -0.11 -10.75 0.73
C SER A 116 -1.50 -11.34 0.48
N LEU A 117 -1.97 -12.18 1.40
CA LEU A 117 -3.32 -12.76 1.31
C LEU A 117 -4.39 -11.68 1.29
N GLU A 118 -4.30 -10.71 2.18
CA GLU A 118 -5.28 -9.63 2.28
C GLU A 118 -5.29 -8.74 1.04
N ILE A 119 -4.12 -8.43 0.50
CA ILE A 119 -4.01 -7.63 -0.74
C ILE A 119 -4.65 -8.39 -1.91
N ARG A 120 -4.30 -9.66 -2.07
CA ARG A 120 -4.86 -10.46 -3.17
C ARG A 120 -6.37 -10.60 -3.06
N ALA A 121 -6.88 -10.81 -1.85
CA ALA A 121 -8.33 -10.88 -1.63
C ALA A 121 -9.01 -9.56 -1.97
N THR A 122 -8.44 -8.45 -1.55
CA THR A 122 -8.98 -7.11 -1.79
C THR A 122 -9.00 -6.77 -3.28
N LEU A 123 -7.96 -7.13 -4.02
CA LEU A 123 -7.83 -6.81 -5.43
C LEU A 123 -8.38 -7.88 -6.36
N GLY A 124 -8.84 -9.01 -5.80
CA GLY A 124 -9.32 -10.12 -6.62
C GLY A 124 -8.20 -10.77 -7.44
N LEU A 125 -6.99 -10.77 -6.93
CA LEU A 125 -5.86 -11.40 -7.60
C LEU A 125 -5.82 -12.90 -7.28
N PRO A 126 -5.46 -13.76 -8.25
CA PRO A 126 -5.32 -15.17 -7.99
C PRO A 126 -4.10 -15.46 -7.13
N TYR A 127 -4.03 -16.63 -6.55
CA TYR A 127 -2.82 -17.09 -5.90
C TYR A 127 -1.69 -17.19 -6.92
N GLY A 128 -0.48 -16.81 -6.50
CA GLY A 128 0.69 -16.91 -7.36
C GLY A 128 1.09 -18.35 -7.62
N ASP A 129 1.96 -18.53 -8.60
CA ASP A 129 2.44 -19.86 -9.02
C ASP A 129 3.02 -20.68 -7.89
N ARG A 130 3.61 -20.03 -6.91
CA ARG A 130 4.19 -20.70 -5.74
C ARG A 130 3.15 -21.54 -4.99
N VAL A 131 1.93 -20.99 -4.82
CA VAL A 131 0.86 -21.72 -4.12
C VAL A 131 0.35 -22.86 -4.98
N SER A 132 0.20 -22.64 -6.28
CA SER A 132 -0.21 -23.69 -7.22
C SER A 132 0.78 -24.84 -7.22
N HIS A 133 2.08 -24.59 -7.20
CA HIS A 133 3.10 -25.61 -7.13
C HIS A 133 3.03 -26.44 -5.85
N ARG A 134 2.76 -25.81 -4.72
CA ARG A 134 2.58 -26.52 -3.46
C ARG A 134 1.41 -27.48 -3.48
N LEU A 135 0.31 -27.02 -4.08
CA LEU A 135 -0.91 -27.84 -4.18
C LEU A 135 -0.75 -28.99 -5.20
N ALA A 136 0.05 -28.77 -6.22
CA ALA A 136 0.32 -29.79 -7.25
C ALA A 136 1.37 -30.80 -6.80
N GLY A 137 2.21 -30.45 -5.90
CA GLY A 137 3.25 -31.31 -5.38
C GLY A 137 2.85 -32.04 -4.13
#